data_7e81990d22deea8a2789266716cb1d58
#
_entry.id   7e81990d22deea8a2789266716cb1d58
#
_cell.length_a   1.000
_cell.length_b   1.000
_cell.length_c   1.000
_cell.angle_alpha   90.00
_cell.angle_beta   90.00
_cell.angle_gamma   90.00
#
_symmetry.space_group_name_H-M   'P 1'
#
loop_
_entity.id
_entity.type
_entity.pdbx_description
1 polymer ?
#
loop_
_entity_poly.entity_id
_entity_poly.type
_entity_poly.pdbx_seq_one_letter_code
_entity_poly.pdbx_strand_id
1 'polypeptide(L)'
;MSVNLSMLAGAGFQFFDNNGKPLSGGKVYTYLAGTTTPSATYTTSAGNVAHANPIVLDSAGRVPSGGEIWLTNSVSYKFVVTNSTGSTIGTYDNVYSSVGQLSTSNGSSFVGFIQSGANAVATTVQAKLRESVSVKDFGAVGDGVVDDTTSIQNALNSVIQDTGAFD
;
A
#
# COMPACT_ATOMS: atom_id res chain seq x y z
N MET A 1 -11.08 5.78 8.02
CA MET A 1 -9.73 5.28 7.68
C MET A 1 -9.89 4.31 6.53
N SER A 2 -9.02 4.33 5.52
CA SER A 2 -9.10 3.38 4.40
C SER A 2 -8.18 2.19 4.69
N VAL A 3 -8.71 0.98 4.61
CA VAL A 3 -8.00 -0.27 4.84
C VAL A 3 -8.25 -1.24 3.70
N ASN A 4 -7.31 -2.14 3.45
CA ASN A 4 -7.42 -3.22 2.46
C ASN A 4 -7.02 -4.55 3.05
N LEU A 5 -7.55 -5.63 2.48
CA LEU A 5 -7.25 -6.98 2.90
C LEU A 5 -5.75 -7.27 2.73
N SER A 6 -5.14 -7.85 3.74
CA SER A 6 -3.74 -8.26 3.70
C SER A 6 -3.52 -9.40 2.72
N MET A 7 -2.38 -9.39 2.03
CA MET A 7 -1.92 -10.55 1.25
C MET A 7 -1.53 -11.72 2.14
N LEU A 8 -0.99 -11.44 3.34
CA LEU A 8 -0.74 -12.43 4.37
C LEU A 8 -1.97 -12.50 5.29
N ALA A 9 -2.52 -13.67 5.48
CA ALA A 9 -3.75 -13.89 6.27
C ALA A 9 -4.96 -13.12 5.73
N GLY A 10 -5.13 -13.10 4.41
CA GLY A 10 -6.38 -12.72 3.75
C GLY A 10 -7.50 -13.71 4.04
N ALA A 11 -8.63 -13.55 3.36
CA ALA A 11 -9.85 -14.33 3.59
C ALA A 11 -9.58 -15.84 3.67
N GLY A 12 -9.97 -16.46 4.78
CA GLY A 12 -9.90 -17.90 4.98
C GLY A 12 -8.50 -18.47 5.18
N PHE A 13 -7.49 -17.66 5.38
CA PHE A 13 -6.11 -18.12 5.55
C PHE A 13 -5.94 -18.95 6.85
N GLN A 14 -5.12 -19.99 6.77
CA GLN A 14 -4.76 -20.84 7.88
C GLN A 14 -3.24 -20.92 8.00
N PHE A 15 -2.70 -20.65 9.18
CA PHE A 15 -1.28 -20.78 9.47
C PHE A 15 -0.93 -22.20 9.89
N PHE A 16 0.25 -22.66 9.48
CA PHE A 16 0.79 -23.96 9.80
C PHE A 16 2.15 -23.84 10.48
N ASP A 17 2.50 -24.85 11.26
CA ASP A 17 3.86 -25.02 11.75
C ASP A 17 4.76 -25.62 10.64
N ASN A 18 6.08 -25.77 10.94
CA ASN A 18 7.05 -26.32 9.97
C ASN A 18 6.79 -27.80 9.61
N ASN A 19 5.86 -28.48 10.29
CA ASN A 19 5.46 -29.86 10.02
C ASN A 19 4.13 -29.96 9.27
N GLY A 20 3.56 -28.82 8.85
CA GLY A 20 2.27 -28.78 8.17
C GLY A 20 1.06 -28.97 9.08
N LYS A 21 1.20 -28.85 10.39
CA LYS A 21 0.07 -28.88 11.34
C LYS A 21 -0.47 -27.47 11.57
N PRO A 22 -1.79 -27.31 11.80
CA PRO A 22 -2.35 -26.02 12.15
C PRO A 22 -1.63 -25.37 13.33
N LEU A 23 -1.27 -24.10 13.19
CA LEU A 23 -0.49 -23.34 14.18
C LEU A 23 -1.39 -22.88 15.35
N SER A 24 -1.89 -23.87 16.12
CA SER A 24 -2.78 -23.64 17.25
C SER A 24 -2.12 -22.76 18.31
N GLY A 25 -2.80 -21.68 18.73
CA GLY A 25 -2.30 -20.72 19.73
C GLY A 25 -1.04 -19.98 19.27
N GLY A 26 -0.67 -20.05 18.01
CA GLY A 26 0.39 -19.24 17.41
C GLY A 26 0.06 -17.76 17.51
N LYS A 27 1.07 -16.92 17.30
CA LYS A 27 0.91 -15.47 17.42
C LYS A 27 1.41 -14.78 16.18
N VAL A 28 0.66 -13.79 15.71
CA VAL A 28 1.03 -12.93 14.58
C VAL A 28 1.24 -11.52 15.13
N TYR A 29 2.49 -11.09 15.12
CA TYR A 29 2.88 -9.72 15.48
C TYR A 29 2.91 -8.87 14.23
N THR A 30 2.44 -7.63 14.33
CA THR A 30 2.42 -6.67 13.23
C THR A 30 3.16 -5.39 13.62
N TYR A 31 4.11 -4.99 12.77
CA TYR A 31 4.97 -3.82 12.96
C TYR A 31 5.00 -2.96 11.70
N LEU A 32 5.47 -1.73 11.81
CA LEU A 32 5.89 -0.95 10.64
C LEU A 32 7.08 -1.65 9.98
N ALA A 33 7.10 -1.68 8.65
CA ALA A 33 8.16 -2.31 7.86
C ALA A 33 9.55 -1.83 8.28
N GLY A 34 10.52 -2.74 8.33
CA GLY A 34 11.90 -2.47 8.73
C GLY A 34 12.10 -2.15 10.21
N THR A 35 11.04 -2.18 11.04
CA THR A 35 11.12 -1.76 12.46
C THR A 35 10.58 -2.81 13.43
N THR A 36 10.60 -2.51 14.72
CA THR A 36 9.89 -3.24 15.79
C THR A 36 8.78 -2.40 16.40
N THR A 37 8.42 -1.25 15.78
CA THR A 37 7.31 -0.40 16.21
C THR A 37 5.99 -1.08 15.85
N PRO A 38 5.11 -1.38 16.82
CA PRO A 38 3.82 -2.01 16.55
C PRO A 38 2.98 -1.18 15.57
N SER A 39 2.33 -1.86 14.64
CA SER A 39 1.42 -1.24 13.66
C SER A 39 0.06 -1.91 13.73
N ALA A 40 -0.99 -1.11 13.84
CA ALA A 40 -2.36 -1.61 13.97
C ALA A 40 -2.85 -2.27 12.68
N THR A 41 -3.55 -3.39 12.85
CA THR A 41 -4.32 -4.06 11.79
C THR A 41 -5.76 -4.20 12.25
N TYR A 42 -6.69 -4.46 11.33
CA TYR A 42 -8.12 -4.39 11.61
C TYR A 42 -8.83 -5.69 11.27
N THR A 43 -9.98 -5.90 11.93
CA THR A 43 -10.77 -7.13 11.81
C THR A 43 -11.70 -7.13 10.60
N THR A 44 -12.03 -5.96 10.06
CA THR A 44 -12.97 -5.79 8.95
C THR A 44 -12.54 -4.66 8.01
N SER A 45 -13.15 -4.63 6.83
CA SER A 45 -12.97 -3.57 5.82
C SER A 45 -13.40 -2.17 6.29
N ALA A 46 -14.16 -2.07 7.37
CA ALA A 46 -14.54 -0.77 7.96
C ALA A 46 -13.37 -0.07 8.65
N GLY A 47 -12.30 -0.81 9.07
CA GLY A 47 -11.11 -0.25 9.71
C GLY A 47 -11.38 0.42 11.07
N ASN A 48 -12.45 0.02 11.75
CA ASN A 48 -12.91 0.64 13.00
C ASN A 48 -12.63 -0.21 14.26
N VAL A 49 -12.32 -1.49 14.09
CA VAL A 49 -11.98 -2.42 15.19
C VAL A 49 -10.59 -2.98 14.93
N ALA A 50 -9.63 -2.56 15.75
CA ALA A 50 -8.26 -3.06 15.65
C ALA A 50 -8.13 -4.46 16.23
N HIS A 51 -7.25 -5.27 15.62
CA HIS A 51 -6.76 -6.50 16.25
C HIS A 51 -5.91 -6.18 17.48
N ALA A 52 -5.89 -7.12 18.44
CA ALA A 52 -4.81 -7.16 19.41
C ALA A 52 -3.47 -7.41 18.70
N ASN A 53 -2.39 -6.88 19.25
CA ASN A 53 -1.05 -7.15 18.74
C ASN A 53 -0.18 -7.71 19.88
N PRO A 54 0.16 -9.02 19.88
CA PRO A 54 -0.06 -9.98 18.78
C PRO A 54 -1.51 -10.46 18.65
N ILE A 55 -1.87 -10.85 17.42
CA ILE A 55 -3.07 -11.62 17.15
C ILE A 55 -2.80 -13.07 17.58
N VAL A 56 -3.63 -13.62 18.46
CA VAL A 56 -3.52 -15.02 18.89
C VAL A 56 -4.40 -15.89 18.00
N LEU A 57 -3.80 -16.88 17.34
CA LEU A 57 -4.52 -17.79 16.45
C LEU A 57 -5.37 -18.79 17.24
N ASP A 58 -6.48 -19.21 16.66
CA ASP A 58 -7.37 -20.22 17.21
C ASP A 58 -6.76 -21.63 17.15
N SER A 59 -7.50 -22.64 17.61
CA SER A 59 -7.05 -24.04 17.60
C SER A 59 -6.84 -24.61 16.19
N ALA A 60 -7.45 -24.01 15.16
CA ALA A 60 -7.26 -24.34 13.76
C ALA A 60 -6.14 -23.52 13.09
N GLY A 61 -5.41 -22.70 13.83
CA GLY A 61 -4.37 -21.83 13.26
C GLY A 61 -4.93 -20.67 12.43
N ARG A 62 -6.14 -20.20 12.72
CA ARG A 62 -6.79 -19.10 11.99
C ARG A 62 -6.84 -17.84 12.84
N VAL A 63 -6.89 -16.70 12.18
CA VAL A 63 -7.17 -15.42 12.82
C VAL A 63 -8.61 -15.45 13.37
N PRO A 64 -8.85 -15.15 14.65
CA PRO A 64 -10.19 -15.06 15.22
C PRO A 64 -11.05 -13.99 14.55
N SER A 65 -12.37 -14.02 14.79
CA SER A 65 -13.31 -12.98 14.34
C SER A 65 -13.42 -12.78 12.82
N GLY A 66 -13.47 -13.89 12.06
CA GLY A 66 -13.66 -13.87 10.61
C GLY A 66 -12.45 -14.31 9.81
N GLY A 67 -11.29 -14.47 10.44
CA GLY A 67 -10.09 -15.02 9.80
C GLY A 67 -9.38 -14.07 8.84
N GLU A 68 -9.57 -12.75 9.01
CA GLU A 68 -9.03 -11.73 8.09
C GLU A 68 -8.15 -10.72 8.83
N ILE A 69 -7.11 -10.25 8.15
CA ILE A 69 -6.29 -9.11 8.58
C ILE A 69 -6.43 -8.00 7.55
N TRP A 70 -6.90 -6.83 7.98
CA TRP A 70 -7.01 -5.63 7.15
C TRP A 70 -5.93 -4.63 7.50
N LEU A 71 -5.24 -4.11 6.51
CA LEU A 71 -4.10 -3.20 6.61
C LEU A 71 -4.51 -1.77 6.29
N THR A 72 -3.93 -0.80 7.00
CA THR A 72 -4.05 0.61 6.64
C THR A 72 -3.41 0.86 5.26
N ASN A 73 -4.12 1.58 4.40
CA ASN A 73 -3.57 1.99 3.11
C ASN A 73 -2.33 2.86 3.29
N SER A 74 -1.40 2.75 2.34
CA SER A 74 -0.14 3.48 2.31
C SER A 74 0.84 3.16 3.45
N VAL A 75 0.56 2.10 4.25
CA VAL A 75 1.48 1.59 5.28
C VAL A 75 2.06 0.27 4.83
N SER A 76 3.39 0.14 4.95
CA SER A 76 4.10 -1.13 4.83
C SER A 76 4.19 -1.80 6.18
N TYR A 77 3.97 -3.09 6.21
CA TYR A 77 3.98 -3.89 7.42
C TYR A 77 5.11 -4.91 7.43
N LYS A 78 5.58 -5.22 8.64
CA LYS A 78 6.35 -6.42 8.93
C LYS A 78 5.52 -7.34 9.81
N PHE A 79 5.39 -8.59 9.40
CA PHE A 79 4.73 -9.65 10.14
C PHE A 79 5.77 -10.59 10.73
N VAL A 80 5.62 -10.92 12.01
CA VAL A 80 6.38 -11.99 12.67
C VAL A 80 5.41 -13.03 13.18
N VAL A 81 5.51 -14.24 12.67
CA VAL A 81 4.69 -15.38 13.06
C VAL A 81 5.48 -16.24 14.01
N THR A 82 4.92 -16.55 15.18
CA THR A 82 5.52 -17.43 16.17
C THR A 82 4.57 -18.57 16.54
N ASN A 83 5.12 -19.65 17.06
CA ASN A 83 4.30 -20.67 17.71
C ASN A 83 3.76 -20.17 19.07
N SER A 84 2.98 -21.00 19.77
CA SER A 84 2.39 -20.68 21.08
C SER A 84 3.45 -20.40 22.15
N THR A 85 4.64 -20.99 22.05
CA THR A 85 5.76 -20.83 23.00
C THR A 85 6.65 -19.63 22.67
N GLY A 86 6.41 -18.94 21.54
CA GLY A 86 7.16 -17.73 21.13
C GLY A 86 8.32 -17.99 20.16
N SER A 87 8.55 -19.24 19.73
CA SER A 87 9.57 -19.50 18.70
C SER A 87 9.08 -19.01 17.34
N THR A 88 9.92 -18.28 16.62
CA THR A 88 9.61 -17.71 15.32
C THR A 88 9.45 -18.82 14.26
N ILE A 89 8.32 -18.80 13.55
CA ILE A 89 8.04 -19.63 12.37
C ILE A 89 8.48 -18.89 11.10
N GLY A 90 8.19 -17.58 11.01
CA GLY A 90 8.56 -16.77 9.87
C GLY A 90 8.50 -15.28 10.16
N THR A 91 9.28 -14.51 9.39
CA THR A 91 9.25 -13.06 9.36
C THR A 91 9.06 -12.63 7.92
N TYR A 92 8.06 -11.78 7.69
CA TYR A 92 7.70 -11.27 6.37
C TYR A 92 7.68 -9.75 6.44
N ASP A 93 8.66 -9.13 5.80
CA ASP A 93 8.80 -7.67 5.81
C ASP A 93 8.32 -7.06 4.49
N ASN A 94 8.08 -5.75 4.50
CA ASN A 94 7.60 -5.00 3.35
C ASN A 94 6.30 -5.55 2.75
N VAL A 95 5.38 -6.03 3.60
CA VAL A 95 4.05 -6.47 3.18
C VAL A 95 3.16 -5.26 3.01
N TYR A 96 2.70 -5.05 1.78
CA TYR A 96 1.77 -3.98 1.41
C TYR A 96 0.39 -4.54 1.11
N SER A 97 -0.62 -3.69 1.19
CA SER A 97 -1.82 -3.95 0.40
C SER A 97 -1.56 -3.51 -1.05
N SER A 98 -1.83 -4.36 -2.04
CA SER A 98 -1.61 -4.05 -3.47
C SER A 98 -2.37 -2.80 -3.93
N VAL A 99 -3.57 -2.59 -3.42
CA VAL A 99 -4.38 -1.39 -3.66
C VAL A 99 -3.78 -0.17 -2.95
N GLY A 100 -3.17 -0.35 -1.77
CA GLY A 100 -2.52 0.72 -1.02
C GLY A 100 -1.38 1.37 -1.78
N GLN A 101 -0.59 0.62 -2.54
CA GLN A 101 0.47 1.17 -3.39
C GLN A 101 -0.09 1.98 -4.56
N LEU A 102 -1.12 1.46 -5.24
CA LEU A 102 -1.74 2.14 -6.38
C LEU A 102 -2.49 3.41 -5.99
N SER A 103 -2.94 3.54 -4.74
CA SER A 103 -3.64 4.72 -4.23
C SER A 103 -2.71 5.85 -3.76
N THR A 104 -1.39 5.67 -3.78
CA THR A 104 -0.41 6.72 -3.47
C THR A 104 -0.23 7.68 -4.64
N SER A 105 0.37 8.85 -4.38
CA SER A 105 0.74 9.83 -5.43
C SER A 105 1.64 9.26 -6.51
N ASN A 106 2.39 8.19 -6.21
CA ASN A 106 3.24 7.47 -7.15
C ASN A 106 2.59 6.21 -7.73
N GLY A 107 1.34 5.93 -7.39
CA GLY A 107 0.65 4.68 -7.80
C GLY A 107 0.64 4.46 -9.30
N SER A 108 0.46 5.51 -10.09
CA SER A 108 0.47 5.45 -11.56
C SER A 108 1.83 5.06 -12.16
N SER A 109 2.95 5.17 -11.40
CA SER A 109 4.26 4.71 -11.84
C SER A 109 4.42 3.18 -11.82
N PHE A 110 3.56 2.47 -11.08
CA PHE A 110 3.53 1.01 -11.05
C PHE A 110 2.67 0.40 -12.15
N VAL A 111 1.94 1.22 -12.90
CA VAL A 111 1.09 0.76 -14.01
C VAL A 111 1.85 0.95 -15.32
N GLY A 112 2.23 -0.18 -15.95
CA GLY A 112 2.91 -0.17 -17.25
C GLY A 112 1.99 0.32 -18.36
N PHE A 113 2.55 0.99 -19.35
CA PHE A 113 1.87 1.41 -20.57
C PHE A 113 2.77 1.15 -21.78
N ILE A 114 2.20 0.65 -22.86
CA ILE A 114 2.84 0.57 -24.16
C ILE A 114 1.84 0.97 -25.23
N GLN A 115 2.25 1.82 -26.16
CA GLN A 115 1.42 2.22 -27.29
C GLN A 115 1.30 1.09 -28.31
N SER A 116 0.18 0.99 -28.99
CA SER A 116 0.01 0.05 -30.11
C SER A 116 0.84 0.49 -31.31
N GLY A 117 1.54 -0.45 -31.95
CA GLY A 117 2.29 -0.22 -33.18
C GLY A 117 3.72 -0.77 -33.13
N ALA A 118 4.36 -0.88 -34.31
CA ALA A 118 5.74 -1.32 -34.41
C ALA A 118 6.68 -0.30 -33.75
N ASN A 119 7.74 -0.78 -33.10
CA ASN A 119 8.75 0.03 -32.41
C ASN A 119 8.20 0.87 -31.22
N ALA A 120 7.00 0.56 -30.69
CA ALA A 120 6.52 1.20 -29.49
C ALA A 120 7.43 0.88 -28.29
N VAL A 121 7.73 1.89 -27.47
CA VAL A 121 8.57 1.78 -26.28
C VAL A 121 7.69 1.68 -25.04
N ALA A 122 8.01 0.73 -24.15
CA ALA A 122 7.31 0.58 -22.89
C ALA A 122 7.61 1.79 -21.98
N THR A 123 6.58 2.27 -21.30
CA THR A 123 6.64 3.37 -20.34
C THR A 123 5.66 3.11 -19.19
N THR A 124 5.34 4.11 -18.40
CA THR A 124 4.33 4.01 -17.33
C THR A 124 3.17 4.96 -17.61
N VAL A 125 2.01 4.66 -17.01
CA VAL A 125 0.85 5.57 -17.05
C VAL A 125 1.22 6.95 -16.50
N GLN A 126 2.04 7.01 -15.44
CA GLN A 126 2.51 8.28 -14.89
C GLN A 126 3.32 9.10 -15.90
N ALA A 127 4.30 8.46 -16.56
CA ALA A 127 5.12 9.13 -17.57
C ALA A 127 4.25 9.61 -18.74
N LYS A 128 3.29 8.79 -19.18
CA LYS A 128 2.35 9.13 -20.25
C LYS A 128 1.45 10.31 -19.89
N LEU A 129 0.93 10.37 -18.67
CA LEU A 129 0.08 11.50 -18.21
C LEU A 129 0.88 12.79 -18.05
N ARG A 130 2.17 12.71 -17.71
CA ARG A 130 3.06 13.88 -17.58
C ARG A 130 3.49 14.52 -18.90
N GLU A 131 3.15 13.91 -20.05
CA GLU A 131 3.36 14.53 -21.37
C GLU A 131 2.46 15.76 -21.59
N SER A 132 1.44 15.97 -20.74
CA SER A 132 0.57 17.15 -20.74
C SER A 132 0.48 17.74 -19.36
N VAL A 133 0.54 19.07 -19.26
CA VAL A 133 0.49 19.83 -18.00
C VAL A 133 -0.81 20.64 -17.95
N SER A 134 -1.56 20.51 -16.87
CA SER A 134 -2.72 21.35 -16.59
C SER A 134 -2.40 22.31 -15.44
N VAL A 135 -2.87 23.55 -15.52
CA VAL A 135 -2.78 24.51 -14.42
C VAL A 135 -3.49 24.02 -13.17
N LYS A 136 -4.49 23.15 -13.32
CA LYS A 136 -5.22 22.51 -12.21
C LYS A 136 -4.34 21.53 -11.42
N ASP A 137 -3.32 20.92 -12.03
CA ASP A 137 -2.36 20.03 -11.35
C ASP A 137 -1.49 20.81 -10.35
N PHE A 138 -1.44 22.15 -10.48
CA PHE A 138 -0.75 23.07 -9.61
C PHE A 138 -1.69 23.88 -8.69
N GLY A 139 -2.97 23.46 -8.62
CA GLY A 139 -3.94 23.99 -7.67
C GLY A 139 -4.77 25.18 -8.18
N ALA A 140 -4.77 25.47 -9.50
CA ALA A 140 -5.67 26.50 -10.05
C ALA A 140 -7.14 26.06 -9.92
N VAL A 141 -7.99 26.98 -9.42
CA VAL A 141 -9.42 26.75 -9.21
C VAL A 141 -10.22 27.12 -10.47
N GLY A 142 -9.93 28.27 -11.09
CA GLY A 142 -10.56 28.71 -12.33
C GLY A 142 -12.01 29.15 -12.14
N ASP A 143 -12.38 29.71 -10.99
CA ASP A 143 -13.72 30.15 -10.62
C ASP A 143 -13.97 31.65 -10.85
N GLY A 144 -12.94 32.38 -11.28
CA GLY A 144 -12.98 33.82 -11.49
C GLY A 144 -12.95 34.65 -10.19
N VAL A 145 -12.73 34.04 -9.04
CA VAL A 145 -12.68 34.69 -7.72
C VAL A 145 -11.32 34.51 -7.05
N VAL A 146 -10.80 33.27 -7.07
CA VAL A 146 -9.47 32.95 -6.49
C VAL A 146 -8.38 33.44 -7.43
N ASP A 147 -7.31 34.02 -6.87
CA ASP A 147 -6.12 34.40 -7.63
C ASP A 147 -5.29 33.14 -7.97
N ASP A 148 -5.35 32.70 -9.21
CA ASP A 148 -4.66 31.53 -9.75
C ASP A 148 -3.23 31.84 -10.27
N THR A 149 -2.74 33.07 -10.14
CA THR A 149 -1.46 33.54 -10.70
C THR A 149 -0.30 32.60 -10.33
N THR A 150 -0.17 32.25 -9.05
CA THR A 150 0.90 31.37 -8.57
C THR A 150 0.80 29.96 -9.16
N SER A 151 -0.39 29.42 -9.25
CA SER A 151 -0.65 28.07 -9.81
C SER A 151 -0.32 28.03 -11.31
N ILE A 152 -0.71 29.06 -12.05
CA ILE A 152 -0.38 29.22 -13.47
C ILE A 152 1.14 29.35 -13.66
N GLN A 153 1.81 30.17 -12.86
CA GLN A 153 3.26 30.33 -12.95
C GLN A 153 4.01 29.03 -12.64
N ASN A 154 3.56 28.25 -11.65
CA ASN A 154 4.15 26.95 -11.31
C ASN A 154 3.99 25.96 -12.47
N ALA A 155 2.83 25.94 -13.13
CA ALA A 155 2.59 25.10 -14.31
C ALA A 155 3.53 25.47 -15.45
N LEU A 156 3.71 26.76 -15.76
CA LEU A 156 4.65 27.24 -16.76
C LEU A 156 6.09 26.87 -16.43
N ASN A 157 6.52 27.08 -15.18
CA ASN A 157 7.86 26.74 -14.74
C ASN A 157 8.16 25.25 -14.85
N SER A 158 7.18 24.37 -14.63
CA SER A 158 7.37 22.92 -14.74
C SER A 158 7.69 22.49 -16.17
N VAL A 159 7.06 23.12 -17.16
CA VAL A 159 7.32 22.83 -18.59
C VAL A 159 8.70 23.33 -19.01
N ILE A 160 9.14 24.48 -18.50
CA ILE A 160 10.45 25.08 -18.85
C ILE A 160 11.61 24.25 -18.26
N GLN A 161 11.44 23.67 -17.07
CA GLN A 161 12.48 22.85 -16.42
C GLN A 161 12.67 21.49 -17.09
N ASP A 162 11.62 20.94 -17.73
CA ASP A 162 11.69 19.63 -18.40
C ASP A 162 12.33 19.73 -19.80
N THR A 163 12.39 20.90 -20.38
CA THR A 163 12.96 21.14 -21.71
C THR A 163 14.46 21.45 -21.68
N GLY A 164 15.20 21.19 -20.58
CA GLY A 164 16.65 21.37 -20.45
C GLY A 164 17.26 22.29 -21.51
N ALA A 165 17.54 23.53 -21.13
CA ALA A 165 18.32 24.55 -21.87
C ALA A 165 18.17 24.54 -23.40
N PHE A 166 17.44 25.48 -23.91
CA PHE A 166 17.66 25.91 -25.29
C PHE A 166 19.04 26.61 -25.35
N ASP A 167 20.07 25.88 -25.78
CA ASP A 167 21.30 26.44 -26.31
C ASP A 167 21.07 26.89 -27.75
#